data_48e2566e22c258edacdfe71d32187866
#
_entry.id   48e2566e22c258edacdfe71d32187866
#
_cell.length_a   1.000
_cell.length_b   1.000
_cell.length_c   1.000
_cell.angle_alpha   90.00
_cell.angle_beta   90.00
_cell.angle_gamma   90.00
#
_symmetry.space_group_name_H-M   'P 1'
#
loop_
_entity.id
_entity.type
_entity.pdbx_description
1 polymer ?
#
loop_
_entity_poly.entity_id
_entity_poly.type
_entity_poly.pdbx_seq_one_letter_code
_entity_poly.pdbx_strand_id
1 'polypeptide(L)'
;MSAQPAAGCSDDEDGIDFGGRAGYDRQMGRLVLGALVDVSSTDVSDGVSTFSITPAFYAFARELNYVAALRARIGVGNDRVLVYGTGGGAWANVDQTFTTSNGVNTFVPGKGETRSEGSWGYQAGGGVELRLGTRWSVTGEYLFTSLDDADEGTVRSQGPAPPTNPFILVNATGTDLQRTDRFEFQAVRVGLSYRF
;
A
#
# COMPACT_ATOMS: atom_id res chain seq x y z
N MET A 1 -8.71 -36.72 8.44
CA MET A 1 -8.71 -35.33 7.87
C MET A 1 -7.76 -34.53 8.73
N SER A 2 -6.59 -34.25 8.22
CA SER A 2 -5.61 -33.38 8.92
C SER A 2 -6.05 -31.94 8.69
N ALA A 3 -6.61 -31.30 9.70
CA ALA A 3 -6.78 -29.87 9.70
C ALA A 3 -5.39 -29.26 9.80
N GLN A 4 -4.84 -28.83 8.69
CA GLN A 4 -3.66 -27.98 8.70
C GLN A 4 -4.11 -26.63 9.27
N PRO A 5 -3.41 -26.06 10.25
CA PRO A 5 -3.76 -24.74 10.75
C PRO A 5 -3.78 -23.78 9.57
N ALA A 6 -4.80 -22.92 9.52
CA ALA A 6 -4.84 -21.83 8.58
C ALA A 6 -3.51 -21.07 8.71
N ALA A 7 -2.77 -20.95 7.62
CA ALA A 7 -1.68 -19.98 7.55
C ALA A 7 -2.29 -18.63 7.92
N GLY A 8 -1.57 -17.83 8.69
CA GLY A 8 -2.09 -16.59 9.25
C GLY A 8 -2.82 -15.76 8.20
N CYS A 9 -3.92 -15.15 8.59
CA CYS A 9 -4.80 -14.45 7.65
C CYS A 9 -4.17 -13.18 7.06
N SER A 10 -3.06 -12.69 7.63
CA SER A 10 -2.27 -11.57 7.12
C SER A 10 -0.84 -11.70 7.64
N ASP A 11 0.10 -11.38 6.79
CA ASP A 11 1.51 -11.22 7.13
C ASP A 11 1.87 -9.78 6.79
N ASP A 12 1.78 -8.90 7.81
CA ASP A 12 2.14 -7.49 7.68
C ASP A 12 3.63 -7.37 7.98
N GLU A 13 4.42 -7.00 7.00
CA GLU A 13 5.85 -6.79 7.19
C GLU A 13 6.16 -5.31 7.36
N ASP A 14 7.05 -5.02 8.33
CA ASP A 14 7.61 -3.69 8.53
C ASP A 14 8.62 -3.39 7.40
N GLY A 15 8.54 -2.20 6.83
CA GLY A 15 9.41 -1.75 5.75
C GLY A 15 10.08 -0.41 6.04
N ILE A 16 11.13 -0.11 5.28
CA ILE A 16 11.82 1.18 5.32
C ILE A 16 11.32 2.04 4.17
N ASP A 17 10.98 3.29 4.49
CA ASP A 17 10.54 4.30 3.55
C ASP A 17 11.58 5.43 3.50
N PHE A 18 12.03 5.80 2.30
CA PHE A 18 12.89 6.95 2.10
C PHE A 18 12.51 7.70 0.83
N GLY A 19 12.59 9.03 0.88
CA GLY A 19 12.16 9.83 -0.25
C GLY A 19 12.53 11.30 -0.17
N GLY A 20 12.03 12.04 -1.13
CA GLY A 20 12.18 13.49 -1.22
C GLY A 20 10.84 14.18 -1.23
N ARG A 21 10.81 15.40 -0.69
CA ARG A 21 9.63 16.25 -0.75
C ARG A 21 9.98 17.68 -1.13
N ALA A 22 9.05 18.34 -1.80
CA ALA A 22 9.08 19.76 -2.06
C ALA A 22 7.72 20.37 -1.72
N GLY A 23 7.70 21.62 -1.28
CA GLY A 23 6.45 22.26 -0.92
C GLY A 23 6.56 23.75 -0.79
N TYR A 24 5.41 24.38 -0.66
CA TYR A 24 5.28 25.81 -0.42
C TYR A 24 4.34 26.07 0.74
N ASP A 25 4.79 26.83 1.72
CA ASP A 25 4.01 27.24 2.88
C ASP A 25 3.86 28.74 2.93
N ARG A 26 2.65 29.20 3.25
CA ARG A 26 2.35 30.59 3.57
C ARG A 26 1.96 30.73 5.03
N GLN A 27 2.71 31.53 5.77
CA GLN A 27 2.43 31.82 7.16
C GLN A 27 1.60 33.11 7.29
N MET A 28 0.52 33.04 8.04
CA MET A 28 -0.37 34.17 8.37
C MET A 28 -0.51 34.27 9.89
N GLY A 29 0.39 35.04 10.50
CA GLY A 29 0.50 35.06 11.97
C GLY A 29 0.97 33.70 12.50
N ARG A 30 0.14 33.02 13.27
CA ARG A 30 0.44 31.67 13.77
C ARG A 30 -0.06 30.55 12.85
N LEU A 31 -0.95 30.87 11.92
CA LEU A 31 -1.51 29.90 10.98
C LEU A 31 -0.56 29.71 9.82
N VAL A 32 -0.30 28.46 9.46
CA VAL A 32 0.45 28.06 8.28
C VAL A 32 -0.45 27.24 7.37
N LEU A 33 -0.52 27.62 6.10
CA LEU A 33 -1.19 26.89 5.06
C LEU A 33 -0.17 26.57 3.96
N GLY A 34 -0.19 25.34 3.48
CA GLY A 34 0.75 24.92 2.44
C GLY A 34 0.27 23.77 1.60
N ALA A 35 1.06 23.48 0.59
CA ALA A 35 0.96 22.31 -0.26
C ALA A 35 2.33 21.68 -0.42
N LEU A 36 2.37 20.36 -0.49
CA LEU A 36 3.59 19.60 -0.66
C LEU A 36 3.38 18.42 -1.61
N VAL A 37 4.42 18.14 -2.35
CA VAL A 37 4.54 16.93 -3.17
C VAL A 37 5.66 16.11 -2.56
N ASP A 38 5.43 14.82 -2.39
CA ASP A 38 6.46 13.89 -1.99
C ASP A 38 6.47 12.64 -2.87
N VAL A 39 7.64 12.05 -2.99
CA VAL A 39 7.86 10.76 -3.64
C VAL A 39 8.78 9.96 -2.73
N SER A 40 8.35 8.76 -2.38
CA SER A 40 9.13 7.84 -1.58
C SER A 40 9.19 6.46 -2.21
N SER A 41 10.33 5.80 -2.06
CA SER A 41 10.50 4.38 -2.27
C SER A 41 10.25 3.68 -0.95
N THR A 42 9.49 2.62 -0.99
CA THR A 42 9.12 1.85 0.19
C THR A 42 9.25 0.36 -0.11
N ASP A 43 9.60 -0.41 0.90
CA ASP A 43 9.77 -1.86 0.83
C ASP A 43 8.74 -2.52 1.79
N VAL A 44 7.47 -2.17 1.56
CA VAL A 44 6.35 -2.73 2.34
C VAL A 44 5.69 -3.81 1.52
N SER A 45 5.58 -4.99 2.09
CA SER A 45 4.88 -6.13 1.50
C SER A 45 3.68 -6.55 2.34
N ASP A 46 2.70 -7.14 1.68
CA ASP A 46 1.50 -7.67 2.31
C ASP A 46 1.10 -8.96 1.58
N GLY A 47 0.83 -10.01 2.35
CA GLY A 47 0.52 -11.33 1.84
C GLY A 47 -0.71 -11.95 2.48
N VAL A 48 -1.53 -12.63 1.67
CA VAL A 48 -2.61 -13.49 2.16
C VAL A 48 -2.49 -14.87 1.54
N SER A 49 -2.66 -15.91 2.36
CA SER A 49 -2.61 -17.28 1.90
C SER A 49 -3.80 -18.10 2.42
N THR A 50 -4.22 -19.07 1.63
CA THR A 50 -5.30 -19.97 1.99
C THR A 50 -5.06 -21.37 1.43
N PHE A 51 -5.70 -22.36 2.06
CA PHE A 51 -5.71 -23.74 1.58
C PHE A 51 -7.12 -24.15 1.17
N SER A 52 -7.25 -24.80 0.02
CA SER A 52 -8.51 -25.39 -0.38
C SER A 52 -8.74 -26.76 0.29
N ILE A 53 -9.99 -27.24 0.26
CA ILE A 53 -10.40 -28.56 0.75
C ILE A 53 -9.70 -29.69 -0.02
N THR A 54 -9.46 -29.52 -1.31
CA THR A 54 -8.48 -30.29 -2.06
C THR A 54 -7.11 -29.68 -1.74
N PRO A 55 -6.15 -30.43 -1.17
CA PRO A 55 -4.98 -29.84 -0.52
C PRO A 55 -4.10 -29.06 -1.50
N ALA A 56 -4.53 -27.86 -1.83
CA ALA A 56 -3.80 -26.91 -2.64
C ALA A 56 -3.67 -25.58 -1.88
N PHE A 57 -2.49 -25.04 -1.94
CA PHE A 57 -2.13 -23.73 -1.40
C PHE A 57 -2.37 -22.65 -2.46
N TYR A 58 -2.85 -21.50 -2.02
CA TYR A 58 -3.05 -20.29 -2.83
C TYR A 58 -2.55 -19.11 -2.03
N ALA A 59 -1.69 -18.29 -2.64
CA ALA A 59 -1.15 -17.09 -2.02
C ALA A 59 -1.19 -15.92 -2.99
N PHE A 60 -1.57 -14.76 -2.45
CA PHE A 60 -1.46 -13.46 -3.08
C PHE A 60 -0.46 -12.63 -2.28
N ALA A 61 0.58 -12.16 -2.93
CA ALA A 61 1.55 -11.23 -2.37
C ALA A 61 1.45 -9.89 -3.11
N ARG A 62 1.57 -8.79 -2.36
CA ARG A 62 1.67 -7.43 -2.90
C ARG A 62 2.93 -6.79 -2.35
N GLU A 63 3.66 -6.13 -3.24
CA GLU A 63 4.85 -5.36 -2.90
C GLU A 63 4.66 -3.91 -3.37
N LEU A 64 4.94 -2.98 -2.49
CA LEU A 64 4.83 -1.55 -2.76
C LEU A 64 6.20 -0.98 -3.10
N ASN A 65 6.39 -0.54 -4.36
CA ASN A 65 7.69 -0.07 -4.82
C ASN A 65 7.91 1.42 -4.54
N TYR A 66 6.93 2.25 -4.85
CA TYR A 66 7.00 3.68 -4.60
C TYR A 66 5.63 4.31 -4.45
N VAL A 67 5.60 5.40 -3.69
CA VAL A 67 4.41 6.23 -3.46
C VAL A 67 4.73 7.67 -3.83
N ALA A 68 3.85 8.29 -4.59
CA ALA A 68 3.85 9.72 -4.85
C ALA A 68 2.59 10.34 -4.26
N ALA A 69 2.68 11.47 -3.57
CA ALA A 69 1.53 12.13 -2.98
C ALA A 69 1.56 13.64 -3.19
N LEU A 70 0.36 14.20 -3.39
CA LEU A 70 0.10 15.64 -3.36
C LEU A 70 -0.81 15.93 -2.17
N ARG A 71 -0.30 16.68 -1.20
CA ARG A 71 -0.98 16.93 0.07
C ARG A 71 -1.11 18.41 0.38
N ALA A 72 -2.25 18.82 0.92
CA ALA A 72 -2.38 20.10 1.62
C ALA A 72 -1.83 19.96 3.04
N ARG A 73 -1.34 21.07 3.59
CA ARG A 73 -0.83 21.18 4.96
C ARG A 73 -1.48 22.36 5.66
N ILE A 74 -1.99 22.14 6.86
CA ILE A 74 -2.50 23.19 7.76
C ILE A 74 -1.89 23.03 9.13
N GLY A 75 -1.40 24.10 9.72
CA GLY A 75 -0.75 24.02 11.02
C GLY A 75 -0.74 25.33 11.78
N VAL A 76 -0.33 25.22 13.01
CA VAL A 76 -0.09 26.37 13.89
C VAL A 76 1.35 26.34 14.39
N GLY A 77 2.00 27.49 14.34
CA GLY A 77 3.41 27.54 14.69
C GLY A 77 3.91 28.93 15.07
N ASN A 78 5.15 28.94 15.46
CA ASN A 78 5.93 30.12 15.72
C ASN A 78 7.26 30.06 14.93
N ASP A 79 8.22 30.92 15.24
CA ASP A 79 9.50 30.97 14.55
C ASP A 79 10.38 29.71 14.73
N ARG A 80 10.05 28.82 15.67
CA ARG A 80 10.86 27.64 15.99
C ARG A 80 10.14 26.33 15.78
N VAL A 81 8.84 26.29 16.05
CA VAL A 81 8.06 25.05 16.07
C VAL A 81 6.79 25.23 15.25
N LEU A 82 6.49 24.27 14.38
CA LEU A 82 5.23 24.15 13.66
C LEU A 82 4.64 22.77 13.95
N VAL A 83 3.38 22.73 14.41
CA VAL A 83 2.57 21.53 14.51
C VAL A 83 1.52 21.59 13.42
N TYR A 84 1.38 20.51 12.65
CA TYR A 84 0.52 20.53 11.47
C TYR A 84 -0.21 19.20 11.24
N GLY A 85 -1.33 19.29 10.54
CA GLY A 85 -2.00 18.19 9.88
C GLY A 85 -1.80 18.28 8.37
N THR A 86 -1.83 17.15 7.71
CA THR A 86 -1.67 17.05 6.25
C THR A 86 -2.62 16.00 5.68
N GLY A 87 -3.04 16.19 4.43
CA GLY A 87 -3.87 15.21 3.73
C GLY A 87 -3.99 15.53 2.25
N GLY A 88 -4.17 14.49 1.45
CA GLY A 88 -4.28 14.62 0.00
C GLY A 88 -4.35 13.31 -0.74
N GLY A 89 -4.25 13.37 -2.07
CA GLY A 89 -4.21 12.21 -2.94
C GLY A 89 -2.84 11.56 -2.97
N ALA A 90 -2.84 10.23 -3.04
CA ALA A 90 -1.66 9.41 -3.22
C ALA A 90 -1.80 8.51 -4.44
N TRP A 91 -0.69 8.20 -5.07
CA TRP A 91 -0.59 7.23 -6.14
C TRP A 91 0.63 6.34 -5.88
N ALA A 92 0.46 5.06 -6.11
CA ALA A 92 1.50 4.07 -5.85
C ALA A 92 1.60 3.07 -6.98
N ASN A 93 2.77 2.46 -7.13
CA ASN A 93 2.98 1.29 -7.95
C ASN A 93 3.02 0.06 -7.06
N VAL A 94 2.12 -0.88 -7.32
CA VAL A 94 1.96 -2.12 -6.54
C VAL A 94 2.21 -3.30 -7.46
N ASP A 95 3.14 -4.14 -7.07
CA ASP A 95 3.41 -5.41 -7.73
C ASP A 95 2.59 -6.51 -7.05
N GLN A 96 1.82 -7.24 -7.85
CA GLN A 96 0.98 -8.34 -7.39
C GLN A 96 1.49 -9.66 -7.93
N THR A 97 1.69 -10.65 -7.05
CA THR A 97 2.14 -11.98 -7.43
C THR A 97 1.18 -13.04 -6.89
N PHE A 98 0.71 -13.91 -7.76
CA PHE A 98 -0.11 -15.06 -7.39
C PHE A 98 0.69 -16.36 -7.43
N THR A 99 0.65 -17.13 -6.33
CA THR A 99 1.34 -18.42 -6.23
C THR A 99 0.37 -19.51 -5.77
N THR A 100 0.49 -20.70 -6.36
CA THR A 100 -0.34 -21.85 -5.96
C THR A 100 0.39 -23.18 -6.18
N SER A 101 0.11 -24.15 -5.33
CA SER A 101 0.53 -25.54 -5.51
C SER A 101 -0.45 -26.37 -6.36
N ASN A 102 -1.58 -25.78 -6.79
CA ASN A 102 -2.52 -26.48 -7.67
C ASN A 102 -1.88 -26.73 -9.04
N GLY A 103 -1.68 -28.01 -9.37
CA GLY A 103 -1.09 -28.48 -10.62
C GLY A 103 -2.11 -28.87 -11.70
N VAL A 104 -3.41 -28.87 -11.37
CA VAL A 104 -4.48 -29.37 -12.24
C VAL A 104 -5.09 -28.24 -13.07
N ASN A 105 -5.29 -27.07 -12.46
CA ASN A 105 -5.92 -25.94 -13.12
C ASN A 105 -4.88 -25.01 -13.75
N THR A 106 -5.31 -24.31 -14.79
CA THR A 106 -4.59 -23.15 -15.34
C THR A 106 -5.10 -21.88 -14.68
N PHE A 107 -4.23 -20.91 -14.57
CA PHE A 107 -4.51 -19.62 -13.93
C PHE A 107 -4.13 -18.47 -14.86
N VAL A 108 -4.92 -17.40 -14.85
CA VAL A 108 -4.65 -16.18 -15.60
C VAL A 108 -4.86 -14.99 -14.64
N PRO A 109 -3.81 -14.24 -14.30
CA PRO A 109 -2.41 -14.41 -14.69
C PRO A 109 -1.79 -15.75 -14.23
N GLY A 110 -0.68 -16.14 -14.86
CA GLY A 110 0.01 -17.40 -14.58
C GLY A 110 0.60 -17.45 -13.16
N LYS A 111 0.93 -18.68 -12.71
CA LYS A 111 1.58 -18.87 -11.40
C LYS A 111 2.96 -18.19 -11.37
N GLY A 112 3.22 -17.40 -10.34
CA GLY A 112 4.48 -16.69 -10.17
C GLY A 112 4.66 -15.53 -11.14
N GLU A 113 3.64 -15.18 -11.92
CA GLU A 113 3.66 -14.01 -12.78
C GLU A 113 3.37 -12.78 -11.93
N THR A 114 4.27 -11.80 -11.99
CA THR A 114 4.12 -10.51 -11.30
C THR A 114 3.45 -9.50 -12.22
N ARG A 115 2.39 -8.86 -11.75
CA ARG A 115 1.70 -7.76 -12.42
C ARG A 115 1.97 -6.48 -11.66
N SER A 116 2.41 -5.46 -12.40
CA SER A 116 2.69 -4.13 -11.86
C SER A 116 1.55 -3.19 -12.22
N GLU A 117 0.87 -2.65 -11.25
CA GLU A 117 -0.31 -1.81 -11.46
C GLU A 117 -0.23 -0.51 -10.65
N GLY A 118 -0.76 0.56 -11.24
CA GLY A 118 -0.88 1.85 -10.56
C GLY A 118 -2.15 1.90 -9.70
N SER A 119 -1.98 2.18 -8.42
CA SER A 119 -3.08 2.31 -7.46
C SER A 119 -3.23 3.75 -6.99
N TRP A 120 -4.47 4.22 -6.92
CA TRP A 120 -4.81 5.54 -6.39
C TRP A 120 -5.39 5.42 -4.98
N GLY A 121 -5.20 6.47 -4.20
CA GLY A 121 -5.75 6.52 -2.87
C GLY A 121 -5.55 7.86 -2.20
N TYR A 122 -5.51 7.84 -0.88
CA TYR A 122 -5.26 9.04 -0.10
C TYR A 122 -4.19 8.81 0.98
N GLN A 123 -3.59 9.91 1.37
CA GLN A 123 -2.65 9.95 2.49
C GLN A 123 -3.07 11.06 3.45
N ALA A 124 -3.08 10.76 4.75
CA ALA A 124 -3.43 11.70 5.80
C ALA A 124 -2.49 11.51 6.99
N GLY A 125 -2.22 12.60 7.71
CA GLY A 125 -1.34 12.51 8.85
C GLY A 125 -1.09 13.84 9.55
N GLY A 126 -0.03 13.88 10.32
CA GLY A 126 0.38 15.08 11.03
C GLY A 126 1.80 14.97 11.54
N GLY A 127 2.35 16.13 11.88
CA GLY A 127 3.74 16.17 12.30
C GLY A 127 4.13 17.43 13.03
N VAL A 128 5.40 17.43 13.40
CA VAL A 128 6.07 18.57 14.04
C VAL A 128 7.31 18.93 13.23
N GLU A 129 7.47 20.18 12.92
CA GLU A 129 8.66 20.73 12.27
C GLU A 129 9.39 21.64 13.25
N LEU A 130 10.67 21.38 13.45
CA LEU A 130 11.57 22.14 14.31
C LEU A 130 12.59 22.89 13.44
N ARG A 131 12.62 24.22 13.53
CA ARG A 131 13.62 25.05 12.85
C ARG A 131 14.94 25.01 13.60
N LEU A 132 16.00 24.58 12.91
CA LEU A 132 17.37 24.52 13.44
C LEU A 132 18.18 25.81 13.11
N GLY A 133 17.53 26.79 12.52
CA GLY A 133 18.17 28.06 12.12
C GLY A 133 17.31 28.79 11.09
N THR A 134 17.93 29.58 10.25
CA THR A 134 17.22 30.40 9.25
C THR A 134 16.76 29.58 8.04
N ARG A 135 17.48 28.50 7.70
CA ARG A 135 17.26 27.75 6.45
C ARG A 135 16.97 26.25 6.67
N TRP A 136 17.35 25.68 7.80
CA TRP A 136 17.19 24.25 8.05
C TRP A 136 16.08 23.95 9.03
N SER A 137 15.36 22.88 8.79
CA SER A 137 14.38 22.33 9.74
C SER A 137 14.41 20.80 9.74
N VAL A 138 14.10 20.23 10.89
CA VAL A 138 13.86 18.78 11.07
C VAL A 138 12.36 18.57 11.26
N THR A 139 11.82 17.56 10.61
CA THR A 139 10.42 17.19 10.67
C THR A 139 10.28 15.77 11.18
N GLY A 140 9.37 15.56 12.12
CA GLY A 140 8.82 14.25 12.48
C GLY A 140 7.36 14.20 12.04
N GLU A 141 6.98 13.22 11.24
CA GLU A 141 5.65 13.08 10.64
C GLU A 141 5.14 11.65 10.77
N TYR A 142 3.89 11.50 11.15
CA TYR A 142 3.14 10.26 11.08
C TYR A 142 2.16 10.32 9.91
N LEU A 143 2.13 9.28 9.09
CA LEU A 143 1.30 9.19 7.90
C LEU A 143 0.53 7.87 7.88
N PHE A 144 -0.74 7.97 7.57
CA PHE A 144 -1.60 6.87 7.18
C PHE A 144 -1.86 6.95 5.68
N THR A 145 -1.68 5.85 4.97
CA THR A 145 -1.91 5.72 3.53
C THR A 145 -2.92 4.61 3.28
N SER A 146 -3.93 4.88 2.48
CA SER A 146 -4.92 3.90 2.01
C SER A 146 -5.01 4.00 0.49
N LEU A 147 -4.70 2.89 -0.18
CA LEU A 147 -4.71 2.75 -1.63
C LEU A 147 -5.87 1.85 -2.04
N ASP A 148 -6.62 2.26 -3.05
CA ASP A 148 -7.65 1.42 -3.63
C ASP A 148 -6.98 0.34 -4.50
N ASP A 149 -7.45 -0.88 -4.42
CA ASP A 149 -6.96 -1.97 -5.29
C ASP A 149 -7.54 -1.73 -6.70
N ALA A 150 -6.69 -1.36 -7.65
CA ALA A 150 -7.13 -0.87 -8.96
C ALA A 150 -7.80 -1.95 -9.81
N ASP A 151 -7.46 -3.23 -9.61
CA ASP A 151 -7.97 -4.37 -10.39
C ASP A 151 -8.26 -5.60 -9.51
N GLU A 152 -8.80 -5.41 -8.31
CA GLU A 152 -9.36 -6.45 -7.43
C GLU A 152 -8.51 -7.72 -7.31
N GLY A 153 -7.20 -7.68 -7.60
CA GLY A 153 -6.30 -8.84 -7.54
C GLY A 153 -6.91 -10.12 -8.13
N THR A 154 -7.66 -9.99 -9.23
CA THR A 154 -8.44 -11.10 -9.78
C THR A 154 -7.56 -12.09 -10.52
N VAL A 155 -7.62 -13.35 -10.10
CA VAL A 155 -6.99 -14.49 -10.79
C VAL A 155 -8.08 -15.45 -11.26
N ARG A 156 -8.15 -15.66 -12.56
CA ARG A 156 -9.10 -16.63 -13.14
C ARG A 156 -8.52 -18.03 -13.14
N SER A 157 -9.21 -18.96 -12.47
CA SER A 157 -8.88 -20.38 -12.49
C SER A 157 -9.71 -21.10 -13.54
N GLN A 158 -9.06 -21.86 -14.43
CA GLN A 158 -9.69 -22.68 -15.47
C GLN A 158 -9.07 -24.09 -15.46
N GLY A 159 -9.80 -25.08 -15.94
CA GLY A 159 -9.22 -26.40 -16.16
C GLY A 159 -10.18 -27.57 -16.01
N PRO A 160 -9.70 -28.79 -16.26
CA PRO A 160 -10.49 -30.02 -16.32
C PRO A 160 -10.78 -30.58 -14.92
N ALA A 161 -10.88 -29.75 -13.87
CA ALA A 161 -11.23 -30.24 -12.55
C ALA A 161 -12.63 -30.85 -12.55
N PRO A 162 -12.87 -31.89 -11.75
CA PRO A 162 -14.17 -32.56 -11.71
C PRO A 162 -15.28 -31.56 -11.30
N PRO A 163 -16.53 -31.79 -11.75
CA PRO A 163 -17.67 -30.89 -11.47
C PRO A 163 -17.92 -30.62 -9.97
N THR A 164 -17.36 -31.45 -9.11
CA THR A 164 -17.44 -31.30 -7.65
C THR A 164 -16.41 -30.34 -7.06
N ASN A 165 -15.50 -29.79 -7.89
CA ASN A 165 -14.52 -28.81 -7.42
C ASN A 165 -15.24 -27.48 -7.19
N PRO A 166 -15.19 -26.90 -5.98
CA PRO A 166 -15.90 -25.68 -5.65
C PRO A 166 -15.47 -24.46 -6.51
N PHE A 167 -14.27 -24.50 -7.10
CA PHE A 167 -13.79 -23.45 -8.02
C PHE A 167 -14.35 -23.55 -9.44
N ILE A 168 -15.11 -24.60 -9.76
CA ILE A 168 -15.69 -24.83 -11.10
C ILE A 168 -17.21 -24.92 -11.05
N LEU A 169 -17.82 -25.07 -9.87
CA LEU A 169 -19.25 -25.28 -9.69
C LEU A 169 -20.14 -24.11 -10.16
N VAL A 170 -19.59 -22.92 -10.29
CA VAL A 170 -20.37 -21.71 -10.57
C VAL A 170 -20.43 -21.39 -12.06
N ASN A 171 -19.42 -21.80 -12.83
CA ASN A 171 -19.37 -21.52 -14.26
C ASN A 171 -18.47 -22.52 -15.00
N ALA A 172 -18.96 -23.09 -16.09
CA ALA A 172 -18.19 -24.00 -16.97
C ALA A 172 -16.90 -23.36 -17.55
N THR A 173 -16.75 -22.03 -17.44
CA THR A 173 -15.61 -21.26 -17.95
C THR A 173 -14.53 -20.97 -16.91
N GLY A 174 -14.72 -21.37 -15.64
CA GLY A 174 -13.78 -21.14 -14.55
C GLY A 174 -14.34 -20.27 -13.43
N THR A 175 -13.52 -20.03 -12.42
CA THR A 175 -13.85 -19.24 -11.23
C THR A 175 -12.80 -18.17 -11.02
N ASP A 176 -13.23 -16.98 -10.65
CA ASP A 176 -12.35 -15.88 -10.29
C ASP A 176 -12.03 -15.96 -8.79
N LEU A 177 -10.74 -15.92 -8.47
CA LEU A 177 -10.22 -15.74 -7.13
C LEU A 177 -9.91 -14.27 -6.98
N GLN A 178 -10.53 -13.60 -6.01
CA GLN A 178 -10.37 -12.15 -5.83
C GLN A 178 -9.83 -11.83 -4.45
N ARG A 179 -9.01 -10.81 -4.40
CA ARG A 179 -8.64 -10.12 -3.18
C ARG A 179 -9.22 -8.72 -3.25
N THR A 180 -10.11 -8.37 -2.33
CA THR A 180 -10.90 -7.13 -2.34
C THR A 180 -10.49 -6.13 -1.26
N ASP A 181 -9.38 -6.35 -0.58
CA ASP A 181 -8.95 -5.49 0.52
C ASP A 181 -8.13 -4.30 0.02
N ARG A 182 -8.41 -3.12 0.59
CA ARG A 182 -7.57 -1.94 0.41
C ARG A 182 -6.16 -2.21 0.95
N PHE A 183 -5.17 -1.60 0.30
CA PHE A 183 -3.80 -1.62 0.82
C PHE A 183 -3.62 -0.45 1.76
N GLU A 184 -3.53 -0.74 3.06
CA GLU A 184 -3.41 0.27 4.11
C GLU A 184 -2.12 0.08 4.90
N PHE A 185 -1.38 1.17 5.09
CA PHE A 185 -0.18 1.14 5.88
C PHE A 185 0.06 2.47 6.61
N GLN A 186 0.93 2.40 7.62
CA GLN A 186 1.30 3.52 8.46
C GLN A 186 2.81 3.72 8.40
N ALA A 187 3.25 4.98 8.40
CA ALA A 187 4.66 5.31 8.39
C ALA A 187 4.99 6.42 9.39
N VAL A 188 6.11 6.28 10.06
CA VAL A 188 6.74 7.37 10.82
C VAL A 188 7.95 7.83 10.03
N ARG A 189 7.95 9.10 9.61
CA ARG A 189 8.99 9.69 8.80
C ARG A 189 9.75 10.75 9.57
N VAL A 190 11.07 10.77 9.43
CA VAL A 190 11.94 11.85 9.89
C VAL A 190 12.59 12.48 8.66
N GLY A 191 12.52 13.79 8.55
CA GLY A 191 13.03 14.51 7.38
C GLY A 191 13.86 15.72 7.75
N LEU A 192 14.86 16.01 6.91
CA LEU A 192 15.61 17.26 6.93
C LEU A 192 15.16 18.13 5.75
N SER A 193 14.80 19.36 6.02
CA SER A 193 14.31 20.30 4.98
C SER A 193 15.18 21.56 4.91
N TYR A 194 15.36 22.04 3.69
CA TYR A 194 16.05 23.29 3.41
C TYR A 194 15.04 24.30 2.85
N ARG A 195 15.09 25.53 3.36
CA ARG A 195 14.20 26.61 2.96
C ARG A 195 14.99 27.67 2.18
N PHE A 196 14.43 28.06 1.05
CA PHE A 196 14.97 29.08 0.16
C PHE A 196 14.50 30.48 0.52
#